data_907da14bf5d0238cc066d56cae3bda7b
#
_entry.id   907da14bf5d0238cc066d56cae3bda7b
#
_cell.length_a   1.000
_cell.length_b   1.000
_cell.length_c   1.000
_cell.angle_alpha   90.00
_cell.angle_beta   90.00
_cell.angle_gamma   90.00
#
_symmetry.space_group_name_H-M   'P 1'
#
loop_
_entity.id
_entity.type
_entity.pdbx_description
1 polymer ?
#
loop_
_entity_poly.entity_id
_entity_poly.type
_entity_poly.pdbx_seq_one_letter_code
_entity_poly.pdbx_strand_id
1 'polypeptide(L)'
;MAFAAPLLTLVALVVKLSSRGPVIYAQRRVGLDRRDGTRPTLGDRRGLDLGGRPFTIYKFRTMYAGAGRRSRQVWTRRNDRRITPVGRVLRAYHLDEIPQLVNVFKGDMNVVGPRPEQPEIFARLREQLDRFPERQRIRPGITGLAQVRCGYGGTPAEVERKLQHDLEYVSRRSFWLDMAVLLRTIPVVLTRRGAR
;
A
#
# COMPACT_ATOMS: atom_id res chain seq x y z
N MET A 1 -4.44 -10.70 -19.48
CA MET A 1 -4.08 -9.27 -19.75
C MET A 1 -5.03 -8.61 -20.75
N ALA A 2 -5.39 -9.24 -21.87
CA ALA A 2 -6.26 -8.63 -22.89
C ALA A 2 -7.63 -8.16 -22.37
N PHE A 3 -8.29 -8.93 -21.52
CA PHE A 3 -9.61 -8.57 -20.96
C PHE A 3 -9.60 -7.40 -19.96
N ALA A 4 -8.46 -7.14 -19.30
CA ALA A 4 -8.36 -6.02 -18.37
C ALA A 4 -8.02 -4.69 -19.06
N ALA A 5 -7.44 -4.72 -20.26
CA ALA A 5 -7.01 -3.52 -20.97
C ALA A 5 -8.16 -2.53 -21.26
N PRO A 6 -9.36 -2.96 -21.76
CA PRO A 6 -10.46 -2.02 -21.99
C PRO A 6 -10.92 -1.32 -20.70
N LEU A 7 -11.03 -2.07 -19.60
CA LEU A 7 -11.42 -1.52 -18.30
C LEU A 7 -10.38 -0.50 -17.79
N LEU A 8 -9.09 -0.83 -17.90
CA LEU A 8 -8.01 0.07 -17.47
C LEU A 8 -7.98 1.34 -18.30
N THR A 9 -8.21 1.23 -19.63
CA THR A 9 -8.30 2.38 -20.53
C THR A 9 -9.50 3.28 -20.17
N LEU A 10 -10.67 2.68 -19.91
CA LEU A 10 -11.85 3.41 -19.48
C LEU A 10 -11.61 4.15 -18.17
N VAL A 11 -11.05 3.47 -17.16
CA VAL A 11 -10.70 4.09 -15.88
C VAL A 11 -9.70 5.22 -16.08
N ALA A 12 -8.67 5.03 -16.91
CA ALA A 12 -7.68 6.05 -17.22
C ALA A 12 -8.32 7.29 -17.87
N LEU A 13 -9.24 7.10 -18.81
CA LEU A 13 -9.99 8.18 -19.47
C LEU A 13 -10.85 8.95 -18.46
N VAL A 14 -11.64 8.24 -17.64
CA VAL A 14 -12.49 8.84 -16.60
C VAL A 14 -11.65 9.63 -15.58
N VAL A 15 -10.51 9.10 -15.15
CA VAL A 15 -9.58 9.82 -14.27
C VAL A 15 -9.01 11.08 -14.95
N LYS A 16 -8.67 10.99 -16.25
CA LYS A 16 -8.14 12.13 -17.02
C LYS A 16 -9.16 13.25 -17.15
N LEU A 17 -10.41 12.91 -17.41
CA LEU A 17 -11.51 13.87 -17.57
C LEU A 17 -11.98 14.46 -16.24
N SER A 18 -11.86 13.72 -15.13
CA SER A 18 -12.36 14.14 -13.82
C SER A 18 -11.58 15.29 -13.18
N SER A 19 -10.31 15.45 -13.52
CA SER A 19 -9.47 16.53 -12.98
C SER A 19 -8.18 16.71 -13.78
N ARG A 20 -7.55 17.90 -13.69
CA ARG A 20 -6.27 18.20 -14.34
C ARG A 20 -5.13 17.41 -13.70
N GLY A 21 -4.17 16.92 -14.53
CA GLY A 21 -2.94 16.26 -14.09
C GLY A 21 -2.73 14.86 -14.69
N PRO A 22 -1.68 14.13 -14.23
CA PRO A 22 -1.38 12.78 -14.72
C PRO A 22 -2.44 11.77 -14.28
N VAL A 23 -2.69 10.73 -15.08
CA VAL A 23 -3.63 9.63 -14.76
C VAL A 23 -3.07 8.75 -13.65
N ILE A 24 -1.77 8.47 -13.70
CA ILE A 24 -1.07 7.64 -12.73
C ILE A 24 -0.44 8.52 -11.66
N TYR A 25 -0.69 8.17 -10.42
CA TYR A 25 0.00 8.69 -9.24
C TYR A 25 1.11 7.73 -8.85
N ALA A 26 2.31 8.28 -8.68
CA ALA A 26 3.51 7.54 -8.27
C ALA A 26 3.95 8.02 -6.89
N GLN A 27 4.25 7.09 -5.97
CA GLN A 27 4.66 7.39 -4.61
C GLN A 27 5.76 6.44 -4.14
N ARG A 28 6.77 6.97 -3.43
CA ARG A 28 7.80 6.13 -2.82
C ARG A 28 7.24 5.34 -1.65
N ARG A 29 7.62 4.07 -1.56
CA ARG A 29 7.28 3.14 -0.49
C ARG A 29 8.52 2.34 -0.10
N VAL A 30 8.50 1.79 1.10
CA VAL A 30 9.55 0.91 1.59
C VAL A 30 9.19 -0.52 1.25
N GLY A 31 10.14 -1.24 0.64
CA GLY A 31 9.97 -2.61 0.17
C GLY A 31 10.75 -3.64 0.98
N LEU A 32 11.13 -4.74 0.31
CA LEU A 32 11.85 -5.85 0.90
C LEU A 32 13.20 -5.41 1.49
N ASP A 33 13.47 -5.84 2.72
CA ASP A 33 14.81 -5.81 3.29
C ASP A 33 15.56 -7.08 2.83
N ARG A 34 16.63 -6.87 2.06
CA ARG A 34 17.49 -7.96 1.56
C ARG A 34 18.70 -8.23 2.45
N ARG A 35 18.76 -7.58 3.59
CA ARG A 35 19.85 -7.77 4.54
C ARG A 35 19.59 -9.02 5.37
N ASP A 36 20.59 -9.79 5.62
CA ASP A 36 20.54 -11.04 6.39
C ASP A 36 20.54 -10.82 7.92
N GLY A 37 20.31 -9.60 8.37
CA GLY A 37 20.25 -9.25 9.80
C GLY A 37 21.63 -9.07 10.46
N THR A 38 22.72 -9.33 9.74
CA THR A 38 24.08 -9.34 10.34
C THR A 38 24.86 -8.03 10.16
N ARG A 39 24.37 -7.10 9.36
CA ARG A 39 25.07 -5.82 9.15
C ARG A 39 24.25 -4.66 9.66
N PRO A 40 24.75 -3.88 10.65
CA PRO A 40 24.22 -2.56 10.92
C PRO A 40 24.35 -1.76 9.62
N THR A 41 23.27 -1.16 9.15
CA THR A 41 23.33 -0.28 7.99
C THR A 41 24.20 0.92 8.33
N LEU A 42 25.38 0.99 7.76
CA LEU A 42 25.95 2.27 7.37
C LEU A 42 24.88 2.96 6.53
N GLY A 43 24.30 4.03 7.07
CA GLY A 43 23.13 4.70 6.54
C GLY A 43 23.21 4.87 5.03
N ASP A 44 22.06 4.68 4.37
CA ASP A 44 21.91 5.18 3.01
C ASP A 44 22.52 6.59 3.02
N ARG A 45 23.30 6.94 1.99
CA ARG A 45 23.92 8.27 1.80
C ARG A 45 22.94 9.45 2.00
N ARG A 46 21.68 9.18 2.32
CA ARG A 46 20.56 10.09 2.57
C ARG A 46 20.08 10.12 4.02
N GLY A 47 20.75 9.50 4.98
CA GLY A 47 20.54 9.70 6.40
C GLY A 47 19.35 8.99 7.06
N LEU A 48 18.49 8.24 6.32
CA LEU A 48 17.37 7.49 6.88
C LEU A 48 17.58 5.99 6.60
N ASP A 49 17.86 5.21 7.64
CA ASP A 49 17.76 3.75 7.53
C ASP A 49 16.30 3.32 7.47
N LEU A 50 15.85 2.98 6.26
CA LEU A 50 14.47 2.56 5.97
C LEU A 50 14.27 1.04 6.14
N GLY A 51 15.28 0.31 6.57
CA GLY A 51 15.21 -1.14 6.70
C GLY A 51 15.16 -1.87 5.36
N GLY A 52 14.35 -1.46 4.40
CA GLY A 52 14.21 -2.09 3.09
C GLY A 52 14.45 -1.14 1.91
N ARG A 53 14.61 -1.70 0.71
CA ARG A 53 14.85 -0.94 -0.51
C ARG A 53 13.62 -0.12 -0.88
N PRO A 54 13.70 1.22 -1.00
CA PRO A 54 12.59 2.03 -1.49
C PRO A 54 12.27 1.71 -2.95
N PHE A 55 10.97 1.65 -3.28
CA PHE A 55 10.46 1.50 -4.64
C PHE A 55 9.32 2.48 -4.90
N THR A 56 8.92 2.63 -6.16
CA THR A 56 7.80 3.50 -6.54
C THR A 56 6.55 2.66 -6.77
N ILE A 57 5.50 2.89 -5.98
CA ILE A 57 4.18 2.28 -6.17
C ILE A 57 3.36 3.11 -7.15
N TYR A 58 2.60 2.46 -8.02
CA TYR A 58 1.74 3.08 -9.01
C TYR A 58 0.27 2.90 -8.66
N LYS A 59 -0.52 3.99 -8.75
CA LYS A 59 -1.97 3.98 -8.54
C LYS A 59 -2.67 4.88 -9.55
N PHE A 60 -3.94 4.68 -9.81
CA PHE A 60 -4.72 5.73 -10.46
C PHE A 60 -4.85 6.93 -9.52
N ARG A 61 -4.80 8.14 -10.12
CA ARG A 61 -5.00 9.38 -9.37
C ARG A 61 -6.44 9.46 -8.86
N THR A 62 -6.61 9.58 -7.56
CA THR A 62 -7.90 9.73 -6.88
C THR A 62 -8.07 11.06 -6.17
N MET A 63 -7.03 11.90 -6.19
CA MET A 63 -7.03 13.24 -5.57
C MET A 63 -6.73 14.32 -6.60
N TYR A 64 -7.19 15.53 -6.34
CA TYR A 64 -6.85 16.70 -7.15
C TYR A 64 -5.33 16.93 -7.20
N ALA A 65 -4.84 17.46 -8.32
CA ALA A 65 -3.42 17.76 -8.49
C ALA A 65 -2.96 18.78 -7.43
N GLY A 66 -1.79 18.51 -6.83
CA GLY A 66 -1.24 19.37 -5.77
C GLY A 66 -1.70 19.03 -4.36
N ALA A 67 -2.65 18.12 -4.17
CA ALA A 67 -3.16 17.72 -2.85
C ALA A 67 -2.07 17.19 -1.89
N GLY A 68 -1.00 16.59 -2.43
CA GLY A 68 0.14 16.08 -1.66
C GLY A 68 1.22 17.12 -1.34
N ARG A 69 1.28 18.25 -2.05
CA ARG A 69 2.33 19.26 -1.87
C ARG A 69 2.10 20.17 -0.65
N ARG A 70 0.85 20.36 -0.23
CA ARG A 70 0.46 21.28 0.86
C ARG A 70 0.33 20.65 2.23
N SER A 71 0.34 19.31 2.33
CA SER A 71 0.25 18.64 3.63
C SER A 71 1.46 17.73 3.82
N ARG A 72 2.13 17.86 4.99
CA ARG A 72 2.94 16.77 5.53
C ARG A 72 2.13 15.49 5.36
N GLN A 73 2.79 14.37 5.04
CA GLN A 73 2.16 13.08 4.77
C GLN A 73 1.16 12.71 5.88
N VAL A 74 -0.09 13.07 5.63
CA VAL A 74 -1.20 12.84 6.57
C VAL A 74 -2.03 11.68 6.02
N TRP A 75 -2.39 10.76 6.86
CA TRP A 75 -3.36 9.73 6.50
C TRP A 75 -4.66 10.36 6.01
N THR A 76 -5.24 9.78 4.98
CA THR A 76 -6.51 10.24 4.42
C THR A 76 -7.61 10.13 5.49
N ARG A 77 -8.35 11.23 5.70
CA ARG A 77 -9.49 11.27 6.63
C ARG A 77 -10.77 10.81 5.93
N ARG A 78 -11.77 10.42 6.69
CA ARG A 78 -13.11 10.18 6.17
C ARG A 78 -13.65 11.51 5.59
N ASN A 79 -14.20 11.46 4.36
CA ASN A 79 -14.68 12.64 3.61
C ASN A 79 -13.59 13.68 3.29
N ASP A 80 -12.38 13.25 2.98
CA ASP A 80 -11.28 14.13 2.58
C ASP A 80 -11.64 14.89 1.29
N ARG A 81 -11.74 16.22 1.36
CA ARG A 81 -12.09 17.11 0.24
C ARG A 81 -11.07 17.08 -0.91
N ARG A 82 -9.89 16.53 -0.67
CA ARG A 82 -8.86 16.35 -1.70
C ARG A 82 -9.19 15.24 -2.68
N ILE A 83 -10.14 14.35 -2.35
CA ILE A 83 -10.53 13.21 -3.19
C ILE A 83 -11.54 13.69 -4.23
N THR A 84 -11.28 13.36 -5.51
CA THR A 84 -12.23 13.63 -6.60
C THR A 84 -13.46 12.74 -6.48
N PRO A 85 -14.64 13.11 -7.04
CA PRO A 85 -15.82 12.24 -7.08
C PRO A 85 -15.52 10.86 -7.68
N VAL A 86 -14.82 10.83 -8.82
CA VAL A 86 -14.34 9.59 -9.46
C VAL A 86 -13.37 8.84 -8.54
N GLY A 87 -12.43 9.55 -7.92
CA GLY A 87 -11.49 8.96 -6.96
C GLY A 87 -12.16 8.29 -5.78
N ARG A 88 -13.31 8.80 -5.32
CA ARG A 88 -14.10 8.20 -4.26
C ARG A 88 -14.64 6.84 -4.67
N VAL A 89 -15.17 6.73 -5.90
CA VAL A 89 -15.64 5.45 -6.45
C VAL A 89 -14.48 4.46 -6.62
N LEU A 90 -13.37 4.91 -7.24
CA LEU A 90 -12.21 4.04 -7.45
C LEU A 90 -11.66 3.48 -6.13
N ARG A 91 -11.55 4.31 -5.09
CA ARG A 91 -11.12 3.88 -3.75
C ARG A 91 -12.10 2.94 -3.08
N ALA A 92 -13.41 3.17 -3.26
CA ALA A 92 -14.43 2.33 -2.67
C ALA A 92 -14.32 0.87 -3.14
N TYR A 93 -13.91 0.65 -4.39
CA TYR A 93 -13.73 -0.67 -4.99
C TYR A 93 -12.25 -1.06 -5.17
N HIS A 94 -11.31 -0.32 -4.59
CA HIS A 94 -9.86 -0.54 -4.73
C HIS A 94 -9.34 -0.57 -6.19
N LEU A 95 -10.12 -0.06 -7.14
CA LEU A 95 -9.74 0.00 -8.55
C LEU A 95 -8.53 0.92 -8.79
N ASP A 96 -8.32 1.89 -7.89
CA ASP A 96 -7.15 2.77 -7.92
C ASP A 96 -5.83 2.01 -7.72
N GLU A 97 -5.86 0.82 -7.13
CA GLU A 97 -4.68 0.03 -6.83
C GLU A 97 -4.29 -0.94 -7.95
N ILE A 98 -5.12 -1.11 -9.01
CA ILE A 98 -4.81 -2.04 -10.12
C ILE A 98 -3.45 -1.75 -10.79
N PRO A 99 -2.99 -0.49 -10.98
CA PRO A 99 -1.65 -0.25 -11.54
C PRO A 99 -0.49 -0.84 -10.73
N GLN A 100 -0.69 -1.22 -9.45
CA GLN A 100 0.32 -1.91 -8.65
C GLN A 100 0.68 -3.30 -9.20
N LEU A 101 -0.14 -3.88 -10.08
CA LEU A 101 0.24 -5.11 -10.80
C LEU A 101 1.54 -4.92 -11.58
N VAL A 102 1.85 -3.71 -12.05
CA VAL A 102 3.15 -3.40 -12.65
C VAL A 102 4.29 -3.59 -11.64
N ASN A 103 4.07 -3.26 -10.36
CA ASN A 103 5.06 -3.48 -9.30
C ASN A 103 5.22 -4.99 -9.00
N VAL A 104 4.15 -5.78 -9.11
CA VAL A 104 4.24 -7.24 -8.98
C VAL A 104 5.07 -7.83 -10.12
N PHE A 105 4.81 -7.44 -11.37
CA PHE A 105 5.58 -7.90 -12.52
C PHE A 105 7.06 -7.48 -12.46
N LYS A 106 7.36 -6.29 -11.93
CA LYS A 106 8.73 -5.84 -11.69
C LYS A 106 9.42 -6.56 -10.51
N GLY A 107 8.68 -7.34 -9.73
CA GLY A 107 9.21 -8.00 -8.54
C GLY A 107 9.43 -7.09 -7.33
N ASP A 108 8.89 -5.86 -7.35
CA ASP A 108 8.91 -4.95 -6.20
C ASP A 108 7.90 -5.38 -5.12
N MET A 109 6.79 -6.01 -5.55
CA MET A 109 5.67 -6.45 -4.71
C MET A 109 5.27 -7.89 -5.01
N ASN A 110 4.54 -8.50 -4.08
CA ASN A 110 3.70 -9.69 -4.29
C ASN A 110 2.23 -9.28 -4.38
N VAL A 111 1.35 -10.19 -4.78
CA VAL A 111 -0.09 -9.98 -4.68
C VAL A 111 -0.52 -9.96 -3.21
N VAL A 112 -0.03 -10.93 -2.42
CA VAL A 112 -0.29 -11.05 -0.97
C VAL A 112 0.96 -10.73 -0.18
N GLY A 113 0.84 -9.87 0.84
CA GLY A 113 1.94 -9.48 1.73
C GLY A 113 1.57 -8.28 2.60
N PRO A 114 2.46 -7.87 3.53
CA PRO A 114 2.30 -6.66 4.31
C PRO A 114 2.15 -5.42 3.41
N ARG A 115 1.24 -4.49 3.77
CA ARG A 115 1.07 -3.25 3.00
C ARG A 115 2.31 -2.37 3.08
N PRO A 116 2.86 -1.87 1.96
CA PRO A 116 4.05 -1.03 1.99
C PRO A 116 3.76 0.35 2.57
N GLU A 117 4.59 0.80 3.50
CA GLU A 117 4.46 2.12 4.13
C GLU A 117 5.29 3.18 3.42
N GLN A 118 4.92 4.45 3.61
CA GLN A 118 5.71 5.60 3.17
C GLN A 118 6.99 5.69 4.00
N PRO A 119 8.13 6.13 3.42
CA PRO A 119 9.41 6.18 4.13
C PRO A 119 9.34 6.90 5.49
N GLU A 120 8.66 8.05 5.54
CA GLU A 120 8.59 8.87 6.75
C GLU A 120 7.65 8.26 7.81
N ILE A 121 6.57 7.59 7.36
CA ILE A 121 5.69 6.83 8.26
C ILE A 121 6.43 5.61 8.80
N PHE A 122 7.16 4.92 7.93
CA PHE A 122 7.96 3.76 8.31
C PHE A 122 9.01 4.12 9.37
N ALA A 123 9.78 5.20 9.14
CA ALA A 123 10.80 5.65 10.08
C ALA A 123 10.20 5.92 11.47
N ARG A 124 9.06 6.61 11.54
CA ARG A 124 8.37 6.89 12.80
C ARG A 124 7.84 5.64 13.49
N LEU A 125 7.21 4.72 12.74
CA LEU A 125 6.66 3.49 13.32
C LEU A 125 7.75 2.54 13.80
N ARG A 126 8.89 2.52 13.15
CA ARG A 126 10.07 1.76 13.58
C ARG A 126 10.62 2.24 14.93
N GLU A 127 10.59 3.54 15.20
CA GLU A 127 11.02 4.11 16.50
C GLU A 127 10.05 3.77 17.63
N GLN A 128 8.77 3.54 17.29
CA GLN A 128 7.71 3.25 18.27
C GLN A 128 7.48 1.75 18.51
N LEU A 129 7.84 0.91 17.55
CA LEU A 129 7.54 -0.52 17.53
C LEU A 129 8.79 -1.29 17.07
N ASP A 130 9.53 -1.86 18.02
CA ASP A 130 10.81 -2.55 17.79
C ASP A 130 10.74 -3.62 16.68
N ARG A 131 9.62 -4.36 16.62
CA ARG A 131 9.44 -5.44 15.64
C ARG A 131 8.88 -4.97 14.30
N PHE A 132 8.64 -3.66 14.10
CA PHE A 132 8.05 -3.14 12.87
C PHE A 132 8.90 -3.45 11.61
N PRO A 133 10.24 -3.45 11.65
CA PRO A 133 11.08 -3.83 10.51
C PRO A 133 10.94 -5.30 10.08
N GLU A 134 10.54 -6.21 10.97
CA GLU A 134 10.42 -7.64 10.64
C GLU A 134 9.43 -7.92 9.51
N ARG A 135 8.42 -7.05 9.33
CA ARG A 135 7.44 -7.15 8.24
C ARG A 135 8.07 -7.02 6.85
N GLN A 136 9.29 -6.49 6.76
CA GLN A 136 10.02 -6.31 5.50
C GLN A 136 10.88 -7.53 5.11
N ARG A 137 10.88 -8.59 5.90
CA ARG A 137 11.54 -9.87 5.54
C ARG A 137 10.95 -10.51 4.29
N ILE A 138 9.77 -10.07 3.88
CA ILE A 138 9.09 -10.49 2.65
C ILE A 138 8.68 -9.27 1.82
N ARG A 139 8.44 -9.51 0.52
CA ARG A 139 7.94 -8.44 -0.36
C ARG A 139 6.57 -7.95 0.12
N PRO A 140 6.32 -6.63 0.05
CA PRO A 140 5.01 -6.08 0.35
C PRO A 140 3.94 -6.59 -0.63
N GLY A 141 2.67 -6.56 -0.19
CA GLY A 141 1.52 -7.02 -0.98
C GLY A 141 0.57 -5.91 -1.40
N ILE A 142 -0.23 -6.19 -2.43
CA ILE A 142 -1.42 -5.39 -2.79
C ILE A 142 -2.48 -5.60 -1.71
N THR A 143 -2.75 -6.86 -1.36
CA THR A 143 -3.57 -7.26 -0.22
C THR A 143 -2.72 -8.00 0.82
N GLY A 144 -3.24 -8.20 2.04
CA GLY A 144 -2.52 -8.88 3.10
C GLY A 144 -3.41 -9.26 4.27
N LEU A 145 -2.88 -10.12 5.15
CA LEU A 145 -3.62 -10.66 6.29
C LEU A 145 -4.14 -9.56 7.22
N ALA A 146 -3.31 -8.55 7.51
CA ALA A 146 -3.72 -7.39 8.29
C ALA A 146 -4.84 -6.59 7.60
N GLN A 147 -4.81 -6.44 6.27
CA GLN A 147 -5.82 -5.68 5.51
C GLN A 147 -7.19 -6.35 5.54
N VAL A 148 -7.25 -7.70 5.49
CA VAL A 148 -8.52 -8.43 5.49
C VAL A 148 -9.10 -8.67 6.89
N ARG A 149 -8.26 -8.63 7.95
CA ARG A 149 -8.68 -8.81 9.36
C ARG A 149 -8.92 -7.50 10.09
N CYS A 150 -8.09 -6.50 9.84
CA CYS A 150 -8.19 -5.19 10.48
C CYS A 150 -8.74 -4.20 9.46
N GLY A 151 -9.79 -3.46 9.82
CA GLY A 151 -10.23 -2.31 9.04
C GLY A 151 -9.15 -1.22 8.95
N TYR A 152 -9.50 -0.11 8.30
CA TYR A 152 -8.66 1.09 8.32
C TYR A 152 -8.73 1.77 9.68
N GLY A 153 -7.60 1.88 10.35
CA GLY A 153 -7.43 2.64 11.57
C GLY A 153 -6.02 3.21 11.65
N GLY A 154 -5.87 4.29 12.42
CA GLY A 154 -4.61 5.01 12.59
C GLY A 154 -4.26 5.24 14.06
N THR A 155 -5.02 4.66 14.99
CA THR A 155 -4.66 4.70 16.42
C THR A 155 -3.45 3.81 16.69
N PRO A 156 -2.62 4.11 17.70
CA PRO A 156 -1.48 3.27 18.05
C PRO A 156 -1.85 1.79 18.24
N ALA A 157 -2.95 1.51 18.93
CA ALA A 157 -3.44 0.14 19.18
C ALA A 157 -3.83 -0.59 17.87
N GLU A 158 -4.40 0.13 16.89
CA GLU A 158 -4.73 -0.44 15.58
C GLU A 158 -3.48 -0.71 14.73
N VAL A 159 -2.48 0.15 14.83
CA VAL A 159 -1.18 -0.04 14.14
C VAL A 159 -0.48 -1.27 14.69
N GLU A 160 -0.46 -1.43 16.02
CA GLU A 160 0.12 -2.60 16.68
C GLU A 160 -0.62 -3.90 16.29
N ARG A 161 -1.95 -3.90 16.30
CA ARG A 161 -2.75 -5.05 15.86
C ARG A 161 -2.47 -5.43 14.40
N LYS A 162 -2.32 -4.44 13.51
CA LYS A 162 -1.93 -4.68 12.11
C LYS A 162 -0.54 -5.30 12.02
N LEU A 163 0.41 -4.81 12.83
CA LEU A 163 1.75 -5.37 12.89
C LEU A 163 1.72 -6.84 13.32
N GLN A 164 0.93 -7.19 14.34
CA GLN A 164 0.78 -8.59 14.78
C GLN A 164 0.32 -9.49 13.63
N HIS A 165 -0.69 -9.07 12.84
CA HIS A 165 -1.15 -9.83 11.67
C HIS A 165 -0.14 -9.86 10.53
N ASP A 166 0.62 -8.79 10.31
CA ASP A 166 1.71 -8.79 9.32
C ASP A 166 2.81 -9.77 9.74
N LEU A 167 3.19 -9.81 11.03
CA LEU A 167 4.18 -10.76 11.55
C LEU A 167 3.66 -12.20 11.55
N GLU A 168 2.37 -12.42 11.85
CA GLU A 168 1.72 -13.72 11.70
C GLU A 168 1.85 -14.23 10.25
N TYR A 169 1.58 -13.35 9.28
CA TYR A 169 1.72 -13.70 7.86
C TYR A 169 3.18 -13.98 7.48
N VAL A 170 4.14 -13.17 7.94
CA VAL A 170 5.58 -13.38 7.68
C VAL A 170 6.04 -14.75 8.18
N SER A 171 5.60 -15.15 9.37
CA SER A 171 6.01 -16.41 10.01
C SER A 171 5.32 -17.65 9.43
N ARG A 172 4.08 -17.51 8.94
CA ARG A 172 3.24 -18.64 8.46
C ARG A 172 3.01 -18.63 6.95
N ARG A 173 3.76 -17.82 6.21
CA ARG A 173 3.57 -17.67 4.76
C ARG A 173 3.53 -19.05 4.08
N SER A 174 2.44 -19.29 3.35
CA SER A 174 2.24 -20.48 2.55
C SER A 174 1.27 -20.19 1.40
N PHE A 175 1.27 -21.04 0.37
CA PHE A 175 0.31 -20.97 -0.73
C PHE A 175 -1.14 -20.98 -0.22
N TRP A 176 -1.47 -21.81 0.74
CA TRP A 176 -2.83 -21.90 1.29
C TRP A 176 -3.23 -20.65 2.06
N LEU A 177 -2.29 -20.02 2.78
CA LEU A 177 -2.55 -18.75 3.46
C LEU A 177 -2.78 -17.62 2.44
N ASP A 178 -2.01 -17.59 1.35
CA ASP A 178 -2.20 -16.63 0.26
C ASP A 178 -3.60 -16.79 -0.35
N MET A 179 -4.03 -18.02 -0.66
CA MET A 179 -5.38 -18.30 -1.17
C MET A 179 -6.46 -17.87 -0.18
N ALA A 180 -6.30 -18.15 1.11
CA ALA A 180 -7.23 -17.72 2.14
C ALA A 180 -7.34 -16.19 2.23
N VAL A 181 -6.23 -15.47 2.10
CA VAL A 181 -6.22 -13.99 2.08
C VAL A 181 -6.91 -13.47 0.83
N LEU A 182 -6.64 -14.04 -0.34
CA LEU A 182 -7.28 -13.65 -1.60
C LEU A 182 -8.80 -13.84 -1.55
N LEU A 183 -9.28 -14.99 -1.06
CA LEU A 183 -10.71 -15.25 -0.90
C LEU A 183 -11.36 -14.25 0.07
N ARG A 184 -10.69 -13.90 1.18
CA ARG A 184 -11.16 -12.90 2.14
C ARG A 184 -11.10 -11.46 1.60
N THR A 185 -10.27 -11.19 0.60
CA THR A 185 -10.20 -9.88 -0.06
C THR A 185 -11.46 -9.59 -0.87
N ILE A 186 -12.09 -10.61 -1.48
CA ILE A 186 -13.28 -10.45 -2.31
C ILE A 186 -14.42 -9.73 -1.54
N PRO A 187 -14.89 -10.24 -0.37
CA PRO A 187 -15.95 -9.54 0.37
C PRO A 187 -15.51 -8.15 0.86
N VAL A 188 -14.22 -7.94 1.20
CA VAL A 188 -13.73 -6.60 1.60
C VAL A 188 -13.92 -5.59 0.48
N VAL A 189 -13.58 -5.97 -0.76
CA VAL A 189 -13.77 -5.13 -1.96
C VAL A 189 -15.24 -4.90 -2.25
N LEU A 190 -16.07 -5.96 -2.27
CA LEU A 190 -17.50 -5.89 -2.60
C LEU A 190 -18.29 -5.09 -1.57
N THR A 191 -18.01 -5.24 -0.28
CA THR A 191 -18.69 -4.52 0.80
C THR A 191 -18.12 -3.14 1.07
N ARG A 192 -17.11 -2.70 0.31
CA ARG A 192 -16.41 -1.42 0.48
C ARG A 192 -15.82 -1.25 1.88
N ARG A 193 -15.59 -2.36 2.60
CA ARG A 193 -14.94 -2.32 3.91
C ARG A 193 -13.49 -1.87 3.71
N GLY A 194 -13.11 -0.82 4.43
CA GLY A 194 -11.76 -0.29 4.31
C GLY A 194 -11.57 0.81 3.27
N ALA A 195 -12.60 1.26 2.57
CA ALA A 195 -12.52 2.46 1.74
C ALA A 195 -12.62 3.73 2.59
N ARG A 196 -11.67 4.68 2.39
CA ARG A 196 -11.68 6.04 2.96
C ARG A 196 -11.46 7.07 1.87
#